data_93caa9e2b241905b144a7e1c9270210e
#
_entry.id   93caa9e2b241905b144a7e1c9270210e
#
_cell.length_a   1.000
_cell.length_b   1.000
_cell.length_c   1.000
_cell.angle_alpha   90.00
_cell.angle_beta   90.00
_cell.angle_gamma   90.00
#
_symmetry.space_group_name_H-M   'P 1'
#
loop_
_entity.id
_entity.type
_entity.pdbx_description
1 polymer ?
#
loop_
_entity_poly.entity_id
_entity_poly.type
_entity_poly.pdbx_seq_one_letter_code
_entity_poly.pdbx_strand_id
1 'polypeptide(L)'
;MTTAGIRAAVTGAVISAGIALSPMLLTACGGTGITGSGTAATQTRHLDAFSGVDLAASCNVTIQVGGRPSVVVRADDNLLRHVKTQARAGTLTIWTTGSFTTNSPMSVQISTPSLQALSLSGSGAITAGNIQAQRLTVTLSGSGVVRASGTVTHLDVSLGGSGEAQLGQLAARDVHAILKGSGRIVTRATDTLQASVPGSGTIIYSGHPAHVTTRITGSGTVTRQ
;
A
#
# COMPACT_ATOMS: atom_id res chain seq x y z
N MET A 1 86.31 16.67 58.57
CA MET A 1 85.09 16.16 59.22
C MET A 1 84.03 16.01 58.18
N THR A 2 83.74 14.82 57.90
CA THR A 2 83.13 14.31 56.68
C THR A 2 81.66 14.00 56.92
N THR A 3 80.78 14.48 56.10
CA THR A 3 79.39 13.97 56.14
C THR A 3 78.96 13.62 54.70
N ALA A 4 78.80 12.33 54.53
CA ALA A 4 78.36 11.70 53.29
C ALA A 4 76.82 11.93 53.08
N GLY A 5 76.44 12.44 51.92
CA GLY A 5 75.06 12.54 51.51
C GLY A 5 74.66 11.35 50.62
N ILE A 6 73.72 10.59 51.09
CA ILE A 6 73.10 9.49 50.39
C ILE A 6 72.07 10.03 49.41
N ARG A 7 72.26 9.78 48.13
CA ARG A 7 71.27 10.02 47.09
C ARG A 7 70.39 8.78 46.94
N ALA A 8 69.13 8.90 47.26
CA ALA A 8 68.12 7.89 46.93
C ALA A 8 67.61 8.12 45.52
N ALA A 9 67.76 7.12 44.66
CA ALA A 9 67.19 7.09 43.36
C ALA A 9 65.73 6.61 43.47
N VAL A 10 64.82 7.48 43.07
CA VAL A 10 63.41 7.11 42.94
C VAL A 10 63.18 6.64 41.48
N THR A 11 63.05 5.34 41.34
CA THR A 11 62.64 4.75 40.04
C THR A 11 61.11 4.88 39.89
N GLY A 12 60.70 5.81 39.07
CA GLY A 12 59.31 5.97 38.72
C GLY A 12 58.85 4.90 37.74
N ALA A 13 57.98 4.02 38.19
CA ALA A 13 57.29 3.07 37.35
C ALA A 13 56.15 3.79 36.59
N VAL A 14 56.36 3.92 35.28
CA VAL A 14 55.30 4.41 34.39
C VAL A 14 54.37 3.27 34.13
N ILE A 15 53.17 3.30 34.75
CA ILE A 15 52.06 2.40 34.44
C ILE A 15 51.36 2.97 33.20
N SER A 16 51.66 2.44 32.03
CA SER A 16 50.89 2.69 30.82
C SER A 16 49.57 1.90 30.90
N ALA A 17 48.51 2.58 31.25
CA ALA A 17 47.16 2.05 31.10
C ALA A 17 46.83 1.94 29.61
N GLY A 18 46.98 0.75 29.05
CA GLY A 18 46.48 0.41 27.74
C GLY A 18 44.97 0.39 27.74
N ILE A 19 44.36 1.40 27.13
CA ILE A 19 42.93 1.41 26.82
C ILE A 19 42.72 0.38 25.70
N ALA A 20 42.30 -0.82 26.05
CA ALA A 20 41.83 -1.82 25.09
C ALA A 20 40.56 -1.30 24.45
N LEU A 21 40.66 -0.74 23.25
CA LEU A 21 39.53 -0.47 22.37
C LEU A 21 38.97 -1.83 21.96
N SER A 22 37.98 -2.35 22.64
CA SER A 22 37.17 -3.47 22.16
C SER A 22 36.47 -3.06 20.88
N PRO A 23 36.66 -3.78 19.76
CA PRO A 23 35.86 -3.54 18.58
C PRO A 23 34.41 -3.90 18.93
N MET A 24 33.57 -2.89 19.06
CA MET A 24 32.13 -3.03 19.15
C MET A 24 31.70 -3.62 17.80
N LEU A 25 31.51 -4.93 17.77
CA LEU A 25 30.84 -5.61 16.65
C LEU A 25 29.45 -5.01 16.55
N LEU A 26 29.28 -4.02 15.66
CA LEU A 26 27.97 -3.68 15.13
C LEU A 26 27.46 -4.94 14.45
N THR A 27 26.66 -5.70 15.17
CA THR A 27 25.79 -6.71 14.58
C THR A 27 24.79 -5.92 13.74
N ALA A 28 25.12 -5.72 12.46
CA ALA A 28 24.14 -5.30 11.48
C ALA A 28 23.01 -6.33 11.56
N CYS A 29 21.84 -5.93 12.03
CA CYS A 29 20.60 -6.63 11.81
C CYS A 29 20.32 -6.59 10.29
N GLY A 30 21.12 -7.34 9.54
CA GLY A 30 20.84 -7.72 8.18
C GLY A 30 19.67 -8.68 8.24
N GLY A 31 18.43 -8.17 8.20
CA GLY A 31 17.30 -9.00 7.83
C GLY A 31 17.68 -9.62 6.49
N THR A 32 17.88 -10.94 6.45
CA THR A 32 18.17 -11.70 5.24
C THR A 32 16.91 -11.68 4.36
N GLY A 33 16.69 -10.56 3.67
CA GLY A 33 15.67 -10.46 2.66
C GLY A 33 16.01 -11.39 1.50
N ILE A 34 15.01 -12.06 0.96
CA ILE A 34 15.18 -12.92 -0.23
C ILE A 34 15.39 -11.98 -1.43
N THR A 35 16.47 -12.19 -2.17
CA THR A 35 16.70 -11.48 -3.43
C THR A 35 16.00 -12.21 -4.56
N GLY A 36 15.24 -11.49 -5.38
CA GLY A 36 14.65 -12.02 -6.60
C GLY A 36 15.72 -12.51 -7.59
N SER A 37 15.45 -13.61 -8.27
CA SER A 37 16.37 -14.24 -9.22
C SER A 37 16.60 -13.41 -10.48
N GLY A 38 15.71 -12.46 -10.80
CA GLY A 38 15.70 -11.75 -12.07
C GLY A 38 15.04 -12.53 -13.21
N THR A 39 14.68 -13.79 -12.99
CA THR A 39 13.96 -14.61 -13.98
C THR A 39 12.48 -14.48 -13.75
N ALA A 40 11.79 -13.73 -14.63
CA ALA A 40 10.34 -13.54 -14.52
C ALA A 40 9.60 -14.85 -14.82
N ALA A 41 8.69 -15.24 -13.94
CA ALA A 41 7.81 -16.40 -14.10
C ALA A 41 6.35 -16.02 -13.84
N THR A 42 5.45 -16.83 -14.33
CA THR A 42 4.00 -16.62 -14.25
C THR A 42 3.32 -17.86 -13.70
N GLN A 43 2.36 -17.66 -12.80
CA GLN A 43 1.58 -18.75 -12.23
C GLN A 43 0.09 -18.39 -12.21
N THR A 44 -0.73 -19.23 -12.85
CA THR A 44 -2.18 -19.15 -12.74
C THR A 44 -2.65 -19.78 -11.43
N ARG A 45 -3.56 -19.11 -10.73
CA ARG A 45 -4.18 -19.57 -9.49
C ARG A 45 -5.64 -19.96 -9.77
N HIS A 46 -6.00 -21.16 -9.38
CA HIS A 46 -7.38 -21.62 -9.42
C HIS A 46 -8.03 -21.32 -8.06
N LEU A 47 -9.00 -20.43 -8.05
CA LEU A 47 -9.64 -19.92 -6.85
C LEU A 47 -11.15 -19.93 -7.01
N ASP A 48 -11.87 -19.98 -5.89
CA ASP A 48 -13.32 -19.83 -5.87
C ASP A 48 -13.75 -18.45 -6.39
N ALA A 49 -15.01 -18.33 -6.77
CA ALA A 49 -15.57 -17.07 -7.27
C ALA A 49 -15.52 -15.97 -6.19
N PHE A 50 -15.18 -14.78 -6.63
CA PHE A 50 -15.11 -13.58 -5.78
C PHE A 50 -15.64 -12.36 -6.52
N SER A 51 -16.12 -11.37 -5.75
CA SER A 51 -16.51 -10.05 -6.22
C SER A 51 -15.82 -8.93 -5.44
N GLY A 52 -15.01 -9.27 -4.43
CA GLY A 52 -14.16 -8.36 -3.70
C GLY A 52 -12.69 -8.67 -3.93
N VAL A 53 -11.82 -7.64 -3.93
CA VAL A 53 -10.36 -7.78 -4.00
C VAL A 53 -9.72 -6.96 -2.90
N ASP A 54 -8.88 -7.60 -2.09
CA ASP A 54 -8.12 -6.99 -1.00
C ASP A 54 -6.62 -7.18 -1.25
N LEU A 55 -5.90 -6.06 -1.41
CA LEU A 55 -4.46 -6.03 -1.62
C LEU A 55 -3.75 -5.55 -0.35
N ALA A 56 -3.09 -6.48 0.34
CA ALA A 56 -2.23 -6.21 1.49
C ALA A 56 -0.73 -6.38 1.13
N ALA A 57 -0.33 -5.86 -0.04
CA ALA A 57 1.01 -5.99 -0.57
C ALA A 57 1.43 -4.73 -1.34
N SER A 58 2.71 -4.64 -1.72
CA SER A 58 3.28 -3.54 -2.50
C SER A 58 3.44 -3.91 -3.99
N CYS A 59 2.53 -4.69 -4.55
CA CYS A 59 2.53 -5.07 -5.96
C CYS A 59 1.44 -4.34 -6.76
N ASN A 60 1.49 -4.48 -8.08
CA ASN A 60 0.50 -3.93 -9.00
C ASN A 60 -0.58 -4.98 -9.31
N VAL A 61 -1.84 -4.62 -9.11
CA VAL A 61 -2.99 -5.47 -9.43
C VAL A 61 -3.79 -4.83 -10.56
N THR A 62 -4.03 -5.58 -11.63
CA THR A 62 -4.89 -5.16 -12.73
C THR A 62 -6.12 -6.06 -12.76
N ILE A 63 -7.31 -5.47 -12.74
CA ILE A 63 -8.60 -6.17 -12.71
C ILE A 63 -9.38 -5.80 -13.95
N GLN A 64 -9.83 -6.82 -14.71
CA GLN A 64 -10.76 -6.70 -15.81
C GLN A 64 -12.10 -7.32 -15.43
N VAL A 65 -13.15 -6.50 -15.42
CA VAL A 65 -14.50 -6.95 -15.09
C VAL A 65 -15.24 -7.38 -16.36
N GLY A 66 -16.04 -8.45 -16.27
CA GLY A 66 -16.86 -9.00 -17.36
C GLY A 66 -16.31 -10.28 -17.99
N GLY A 67 -15.14 -10.76 -17.51
CA GLY A 67 -14.52 -12.00 -18.01
C GLY A 67 -14.75 -13.22 -17.11
N ARG A 68 -14.29 -14.38 -17.58
CA ARG A 68 -14.26 -15.59 -16.73
C ARG A 68 -13.27 -15.40 -15.58
N PRO A 69 -13.57 -15.95 -14.38
CA PRO A 69 -12.67 -15.84 -13.23
C PRO A 69 -11.28 -16.38 -13.55
N SER A 70 -10.25 -15.56 -13.36
CA SER A 70 -8.85 -15.93 -13.57
C SER A 70 -7.96 -15.05 -12.71
N VAL A 71 -6.94 -15.63 -12.10
CA VAL A 71 -5.92 -14.93 -11.33
C VAL A 71 -4.55 -15.40 -11.79
N VAL A 72 -3.76 -14.49 -12.33
CA VAL A 72 -2.42 -14.75 -12.85
C VAL A 72 -1.42 -13.90 -12.10
N VAL A 73 -0.48 -14.52 -11.41
CA VAL A 73 0.59 -13.88 -10.65
C VAL A 73 1.87 -13.92 -11.47
N ARG A 74 2.53 -12.78 -11.62
CA ARG A 74 3.84 -12.64 -12.24
C ARG A 74 4.83 -12.03 -11.23
N ALA A 75 5.96 -12.69 -11.06
CA ALA A 75 7.07 -12.25 -10.20
C ALA A 75 8.36 -12.96 -10.62
N ASP A 76 9.46 -12.71 -9.94
CA ASP A 76 10.64 -13.57 -10.04
C ASP A 76 10.26 -15.01 -9.63
N ASP A 77 10.79 -16.02 -10.29
CA ASP A 77 10.44 -17.44 -10.11
C ASP A 77 10.55 -17.90 -8.66
N ASN A 78 11.62 -17.50 -7.97
CA ASN A 78 11.85 -17.80 -6.57
C ASN A 78 10.92 -17.03 -5.61
N LEU A 79 10.28 -15.93 -6.06
CA LEU A 79 9.37 -15.11 -5.27
C LEU A 79 7.89 -15.49 -5.45
N LEU A 80 7.50 -16.23 -6.49
CA LEU A 80 6.12 -16.64 -6.72
C LEU A 80 5.48 -17.34 -5.50
N ARG A 81 6.25 -18.16 -4.78
CA ARG A 81 5.80 -18.84 -3.55
C ARG A 81 5.51 -17.89 -2.38
N HIS A 82 6.08 -16.69 -2.41
CA HIS A 82 5.89 -15.66 -1.39
C HIS A 82 4.71 -14.75 -1.66
N VAL A 83 4.20 -14.73 -2.88
CA VAL A 83 2.93 -14.08 -3.22
C VAL A 83 1.79 -15.03 -2.93
N LYS A 84 1.00 -14.73 -1.92
CA LYS A 84 -0.14 -15.53 -1.48
C LYS A 84 -1.42 -14.95 -2.03
N THR A 85 -2.33 -15.83 -2.43
CA THR A 85 -3.68 -15.47 -2.90
C THR A 85 -4.68 -16.43 -2.29
N GLN A 86 -5.75 -15.94 -1.74
CA GLN A 86 -6.82 -16.74 -1.16
C GLN A 86 -8.17 -16.09 -1.44
N ALA A 87 -9.10 -16.84 -1.99
CA ALA A 87 -10.49 -16.44 -2.08
C ALA A 87 -11.26 -17.02 -0.89
N ARG A 88 -11.89 -16.16 -0.10
CA ARG A 88 -12.71 -16.56 1.04
C ARG A 88 -13.87 -15.59 1.21
N ALA A 89 -15.06 -16.11 1.48
CA ALA A 89 -16.27 -15.31 1.67
C ALA A 89 -16.50 -14.27 0.56
N GLY A 90 -16.23 -14.63 -0.71
CA GLY A 90 -16.42 -13.75 -1.85
C GLY A 90 -15.35 -12.66 -2.04
N THR A 91 -14.27 -12.69 -1.25
CA THR A 91 -13.14 -11.74 -1.36
C THR A 91 -11.84 -12.48 -1.68
N LEU A 92 -11.15 -12.00 -2.71
CA LEU A 92 -9.78 -12.40 -3.04
C LEU A 92 -8.81 -11.53 -2.25
N THR A 93 -8.09 -12.13 -1.29
CA THR A 93 -7.00 -11.46 -0.56
C THR A 93 -5.66 -11.81 -1.20
N ILE A 94 -4.84 -10.79 -1.42
CA ILE A 94 -3.49 -10.89 -1.99
C ILE A 94 -2.51 -10.30 -0.99
N TRP A 95 -1.55 -11.10 -0.53
CA TRP A 95 -0.52 -10.62 0.40
C TRP A 95 0.83 -11.28 0.10
N THR A 96 1.86 -10.77 0.72
CA THR A 96 3.22 -11.32 0.60
C THR A 96 3.73 -11.81 1.94
N THR A 97 4.58 -12.81 1.92
CA THR A 97 5.22 -13.39 3.12
C THR A 97 6.73 -13.21 3.06
N GLY A 98 7.33 -12.74 4.18
CA GLY A 98 8.75 -12.46 4.28
C GLY A 98 9.15 -11.11 3.67
N SER A 99 10.41 -10.72 3.90
CA SER A 99 11.03 -9.55 3.29
C SER A 99 11.82 -9.99 2.07
N PHE A 100 11.64 -9.30 0.94
CA PHE A 100 12.36 -9.60 -0.30
C PHE A 100 12.58 -8.34 -1.13
N THR A 101 13.60 -8.39 -1.98
CA THR A 101 13.86 -7.41 -3.02
C THR A 101 13.59 -8.07 -4.36
N THR A 102 12.77 -7.45 -5.21
CA THR A 102 12.44 -7.98 -6.53
C THR A 102 13.29 -7.31 -7.60
N ASN A 103 13.74 -8.08 -8.58
CA ASN A 103 14.44 -7.61 -9.76
C ASN A 103 13.50 -7.50 -10.98
N SER A 104 12.31 -8.12 -10.91
CA SER A 104 11.28 -8.04 -11.93
C SER A 104 10.00 -7.45 -11.35
N PRO A 105 9.24 -6.63 -12.08
CA PRO A 105 7.99 -6.07 -11.60
C PRO A 105 7.02 -7.17 -11.16
N MET A 106 6.58 -7.10 -9.89
CA MET A 106 5.57 -8.00 -9.37
C MET A 106 4.18 -7.50 -9.74
N SER A 107 3.37 -8.34 -10.39
CA SER A 107 2.02 -7.99 -10.79
C SER A 107 1.05 -9.15 -10.67
N VAL A 108 -0.21 -8.82 -10.43
CA VAL A 108 -1.32 -9.78 -10.42
C VAL A 108 -2.37 -9.30 -11.42
N GLN A 109 -2.70 -10.15 -12.38
CA GLN A 109 -3.77 -9.90 -13.33
C GLN A 109 -4.99 -10.72 -12.91
N ILE A 110 -6.13 -10.06 -12.84
CA ILE A 110 -7.39 -10.63 -12.38
C ILE A 110 -8.45 -10.39 -13.44
N SER A 111 -9.20 -11.44 -13.76
CA SER A 111 -10.46 -11.35 -14.47
C SER A 111 -11.57 -11.84 -13.55
N THR A 112 -12.69 -11.13 -13.49
CA THR A 112 -13.85 -11.48 -12.66
C THR A 112 -15.15 -11.06 -13.36
N PRO A 113 -16.24 -11.82 -13.24
CA PRO A 113 -17.52 -11.43 -13.85
C PRO A 113 -18.14 -10.18 -13.20
N SER A 114 -17.83 -9.90 -11.93
CA SER A 114 -18.36 -8.76 -11.19
C SER A 114 -17.36 -8.24 -10.16
N LEU A 115 -17.46 -6.96 -9.81
CA LEU A 115 -16.61 -6.32 -8.80
C LEU A 115 -17.47 -5.40 -7.94
N GLN A 116 -17.47 -5.62 -6.62
CA GLN A 116 -18.26 -4.90 -5.64
C GLN A 116 -17.44 -4.26 -4.52
N ALA A 117 -16.19 -4.75 -4.32
CA ALA A 117 -15.32 -4.22 -3.28
C ALA A 117 -13.85 -4.20 -3.74
N LEU A 118 -13.16 -3.10 -3.43
CA LEU A 118 -11.72 -2.92 -3.57
C LEU A 118 -11.15 -2.45 -2.24
N SER A 119 -10.18 -3.16 -1.71
CA SER A 119 -9.44 -2.78 -0.50
C SER A 119 -7.95 -2.76 -0.81
N LEU A 120 -7.26 -1.70 -0.35
CA LEU A 120 -5.81 -1.56 -0.44
C LEU A 120 -5.26 -1.09 0.91
N SER A 121 -4.51 -1.95 1.57
CA SER A 121 -3.82 -1.63 2.82
C SER A 121 -2.30 -1.46 2.67
N GLY A 122 -1.75 -1.84 1.53
CA GLY A 122 -0.32 -1.70 1.20
C GLY A 122 0.04 -0.40 0.49
N SER A 123 1.24 -0.39 -0.11
CA SER A 123 1.76 0.70 -0.94
C SER A 123 1.70 0.37 -2.45
N GLY A 124 1.02 -0.69 -2.82
CA GLY A 124 0.85 -1.13 -4.21
C GLY A 124 -0.15 -0.28 -4.99
N ALA A 125 -0.52 -0.76 -6.17
CA ALA A 125 -1.53 -0.11 -7.00
C ALA A 125 -2.59 -1.13 -7.45
N ILE A 126 -3.85 -0.71 -7.41
CA ILE A 126 -4.97 -1.44 -8.00
C ILE A 126 -5.51 -0.63 -9.18
N THR A 127 -5.62 -1.25 -10.35
CA THR A 127 -6.29 -0.68 -11.51
C THR A 127 -7.42 -1.60 -11.94
N ALA A 128 -8.66 -1.13 -11.86
CA ALA A 128 -9.86 -1.89 -12.22
C ALA A 128 -10.59 -1.22 -13.38
N GLY A 129 -10.83 -1.98 -14.44
CA GLY A 129 -11.49 -1.51 -15.66
C GLY A 129 -12.81 -2.23 -15.94
N ASN A 130 -13.66 -1.57 -16.74
CA ASN A 130 -14.94 -2.09 -17.20
C ASN A 130 -15.94 -2.43 -16.08
N ILE A 131 -15.92 -1.65 -15.00
CA ILE A 131 -16.83 -1.88 -13.88
C ILE A 131 -18.25 -1.51 -14.29
N GLN A 132 -19.17 -2.44 -14.08
CA GLN A 132 -20.62 -2.22 -14.20
C GLN A 132 -21.28 -2.88 -12.97
N ALA A 133 -21.65 -2.07 -11.99
CA ALA A 133 -22.20 -2.57 -10.73
C ALA A 133 -23.24 -1.63 -10.13
N GLN A 134 -24.14 -2.18 -9.32
CA GLN A 134 -25.06 -1.36 -8.53
C GLN A 134 -24.33 -0.64 -7.41
N ARG A 135 -23.36 -1.31 -6.78
CA ARG A 135 -22.57 -0.74 -5.66
C ARG A 135 -21.10 -1.14 -5.81
N LEU A 136 -20.22 -0.19 -5.55
CA LEU A 136 -18.79 -0.43 -5.37
C LEU A 136 -18.33 0.24 -4.07
N THR A 137 -17.65 -0.53 -3.24
CA THR A 137 -16.98 -0.02 -2.03
C THR A 137 -15.47 0.01 -2.27
N VAL A 138 -14.84 1.15 -2.04
CA VAL A 138 -13.38 1.33 -2.17
C VAL A 138 -12.81 1.76 -0.83
N THR A 139 -11.93 0.96 -0.27
CA THR A 139 -11.26 1.25 1.00
C THR A 139 -9.76 1.33 0.78
N LEU A 140 -9.15 2.45 1.17
CA LEU A 140 -7.71 2.67 1.08
C LEU A 140 -7.18 3.12 2.44
N SER A 141 -6.36 2.30 3.08
CA SER A 141 -5.72 2.60 4.37
C SER A 141 -4.20 2.78 4.28
N GLY A 142 -3.60 2.42 3.15
CA GLY A 142 -2.17 2.55 2.89
C GLY A 142 -1.77 3.85 2.19
N SER A 143 -0.60 3.82 1.55
CA SER A 143 -0.05 4.92 0.74
C SER A 143 -0.09 4.62 -0.76
N GLY A 144 -0.74 3.55 -1.16
CA GLY A 144 -0.84 3.14 -2.56
C GLY A 144 -1.88 3.91 -3.36
N VAL A 145 -2.19 3.42 -4.54
CA VAL A 145 -3.10 4.07 -5.50
C VAL A 145 -4.17 3.10 -5.96
N VAL A 146 -5.43 3.53 -5.93
CA VAL A 146 -6.56 2.81 -6.52
C VAL A 146 -7.09 3.59 -7.72
N ARG A 147 -7.14 2.95 -8.88
CA ARG A 147 -7.75 3.48 -10.10
C ARG A 147 -8.94 2.62 -10.49
N ALA A 148 -10.06 3.24 -10.81
CA ALA A 148 -11.23 2.51 -11.30
C ALA A 148 -11.90 3.26 -12.44
N SER A 149 -12.45 2.49 -13.39
CA SER A 149 -13.19 3.03 -14.53
C SER A 149 -14.43 2.19 -14.84
N GLY A 150 -15.48 2.84 -15.33
CA GLY A 150 -16.76 2.21 -15.65
C GLY A 150 -17.95 2.99 -15.13
N THR A 151 -19.00 2.30 -14.69
CA THR A 151 -20.25 2.90 -14.21
C THR A 151 -20.78 2.17 -12.98
N VAL A 152 -21.24 2.91 -11.97
CA VAL A 152 -21.88 2.35 -10.77
C VAL A 152 -23.04 3.22 -10.36
N THR A 153 -24.03 2.64 -9.68
CA THR A 153 -25.12 3.42 -9.08
C THR A 153 -24.65 4.07 -7.79
N HIS A 154 -24.07 3.29 -6.88
CA HIS A 154 -23.60 3.76 -5.58
C HIS A 154 -22.11 3.51 -5.43
N LEU A 155 -21.34 4.54 -5.09
CA LEU A 155 -19.93 4.49 -4.81
C LEU A 155 -19.66 4.93 -3.37
N ASP A 156 -19.15 4.01 -2.55
CA ASP A 156 -18.69 4.28 -1.20
C ASP A 156 -17.16 4.29 -1.18
N VAL A 157 -16.53 5.42 -0.85
CA VAL A 157 -15.07 5.57 -0.79
C VAL A 157 -14.63 5.97 0.60
N SER A 158 -13.70 5.21 1.18
CA SER A 158 -13.07 5.54 2.46
C SER A 158 -11.56 5.53 2.31
N LEU A 159 -10.91 6.67 2.58
CA LEU A 159 -9.46 6.81 2.57
C LEU A 159 -8.96 7.23 3.95
N GLY A 160 -8.21 6.34 4.61
CA GLY A 160 -7.64 6.56 5.94
C GLY A 160 -6.15 6.88 5.94
N GLY A 161 -5.43 6.60 4.84
CA GLY A 161 -3.99 6.80 4.71
C GLY A 161 -3.60 8.06 3.96
N SER A 162 -2.41 8.03 3.35
CA SER A 162 -1.86 9.10 2.52
C SER A 162 -1.87 8.77 1.02
N GLY A 163 -2.52 7.69 0.63
CA GLY A 163 -2.63 7.24 -0.75
C GLY A 163 -3.60 8.05 -1.59
N GLU A 164 -3.90 7.56 -2.79
CA GLU A 164 -4.76 8.23 -3.75
C GLU A 164 -5.82 7.31 -4.33
N ALA A 165 -7.09 7.75 -4.31
CA ALA A 165 -8.19 7.10 -5.01
C ALA A 165 -8.55 7.90 -6.26
N GLN A 166 -8.11 7.44 -7.44
CA GLN A 166 -8.34 8.05 -8.75
C GLN A 166 -9.57 7.40 -9.42
N LEU A 167 -10.75 7.88 -9.09
CA LEU A 167 -12.05 7.34 -9.53
C LEU A 167 -12.78 8.28 -10.52
N GLY A 168 -12.09 9.28 -11.07
CA GLY A 168 -12.67 10.23 -12.02
C GLY A 168 -13.17 9.60 -13.33
N GLN A 169 -12.66 8.42 -13.69
CA GLN A 169 -13.11 7.63 -14.84
C GLN A 169 -14.25 6.65 -14.50
N LEU A 170 -14.67 6.60 -13.24
CA LEU A 170 -15.81 5.82 -12.76
C LEU A 170 -17.01 6.75 -12.58
N ALA A 171 -17.96 6.70 -13.50
CA ALA A 171 -19.19 7.46 -13.38
C ALA A 171 -20.08 6.83 -12.31
N ALA A 172 -20.30 7.53 -11.21
CA ALA A 172 -21.19 7.10 -10.13
C ALA A 172 -22.40 8.02 -10.07
N ARG A 173 -23.60 7.45 -9.87
CA ARG A 173 -24.79 8.24 -9.64
C ARG A 173 -24.69 8.92 -8.27
N ASP A 174 -24.55 8.13 -7.23
CA ASP A 174 -24.48 8.57 -5.84
C ASP A 174 -23.09 8.25 -5.29
N VAL A 175 -22.40 9.25 -4.76
CA VAL A 175 -21.06 9.12 -4.19
C VAL A 175 -21.09 9.48 -2.71
N HIS A 176 -20.59 8.58 -1.88
CA HIS A 176 -20.28 8.83 -0.47
C HIS A 176 -18.76 8.70 -0.27
N ALA A 177 -18.08 9.81 -0.04
CA ALA A 177 -16.64 9.87 0.09
C ALA A 177 -16.21 10.35 1.48
N ILE A 178 -15.41 9.56 2.18
CA ILE A 178 -14.85 9.89 3.49
C ILE A 178 -13.33 9.89 3.42
N LEU A 179 -12.70 11.03 3.73
CA LEU A 179 -11.25 11.18 3.75
C LEU A 179 -10.78 11.52 5.16
N LYS A 180 -10.30 10.49 5.89
CA LYS A 180 -9.79 10.62 7.26
C LYS A 180 -8.29 10.93 7.29
N GLY A 181 -7.57 10.62 6.22
CA GLY A 181 -6.12 10.79 6.11
C GLY A 181 -5.71 12.11 5.47
N SER A 182 -4.48 12.12 4.93
CA SER A 182 -3.88 13.25 4.21
C SER A 182 -3.79 13.01 2.69
N GLY A 183 -4.38 11.96 2.20
CA GLY A 183 -4.34 11.57 0.79
C GLY A 183 -5.30 12.37 -0.09
N ARG A 184 -5.61 11.82 -1.26
CA ARG A 184 -6.46 12.44 -2.27
C ARG A 184 -7.54 11.48 -2.75
N ILE A 185 -8.77 11.96 -2.89
CA ILE A 185 -9.85 11.26 -3.59
C ILE A 185 -10.25 12.11 -4.80
N VAL A 186 -10.22 11.51 -6.00
CA VAL A 186 -10.77 12.08 -7.22
C VAL A 186 -11.96 11.23 -7.63
N THR A 187 -13.14 11.82 -7.77
CA THR A 187 -14.38 11.08 -8.07
C THR A 187 -15.26 11.81 -9.08
N ARG A 188 -16.22 11.10 -9.66
CA ARG A 188 -17.22 11.67 -10.58
C ARG A 188 -18.62 11.28 -10.13
N ALA A 189 -19.39 12.28 -9.69
CA ALA A 189 -20.78 12.12 -9.28
C ALA A 189 -21.72 12.72 -10.33
N THR A 190 -22.85 12.03 -10.60
CA THR A 190 -23.82 12.51 -11.58
C THR A 190 -25.14 12.99 -10.94
N ASP A 191 -25.48 12.56 -9.73
CA ASP A 191 -26.71 12.95 -9.02
C ASP A 191 -26.42 13.45 -7.60
N THR A 192 -25.84 12.63 -6.73
CA THR A 192 -25.60 12.98 -5.33
C THR A 192 -24.13 12.84 -4.95
N LEU A 193 -23.58 13.84 -4.25
CA LEU A 193 -22.28 13.78 -3.61
C LEU A 193 -22.39 14.09 -2.12
N GLN A 194 -21.98 13.14 -1.28
CA GLN A 194 -21.75 13.35 0.14
C GLN A 194 -20.26 13.21 0.42
N ALA A 195 -19.57 14.30 0.74
CA ALA A 195 -18.12 14.32 0.98
C ALA A 195 -17.84 14.74 2.42
N SER A 196 -17.07 13.91 3.15
CA SER A 196 -16.66 14.17 4.52
C SER A 196 -15.13 14.15 4.64
N VAL A 197 -14.54 15.24 5.15
CA VAL A 197 -13.08 15.36 5.32
C VAL A 197 -12.79 15.70 6.79
N PRO A 198 -12.75 14.69 7.67
CA PRO A 198 -12.21 14.88 9.03
C PRO A 198 -10.68 14.95 9.08
N GLY A 199 -9.99 14.63 7.98
CA GLY A 199 -8.54 14.70 7.84
C GLY A 199 -8.02 16.00 7.22
N SER A 200 -6.80 15.94 6.67
CA SER A 200 -6.11 17.07 6.03
C SER A 200 -5.96 16.93 4.51
N GLY A 201 -6.56 15.90 3.93
CA GLY A 201 -6.45 15.61 2.50
C GLY A 201 -7.42 16.38 1.63
N THR A 202 -7.48 16.02 0.35
CA THR A 202 -8.29 16.71 -0.66
C THR A 202 -9.24 15.75 -1.36
N ILE A 203 -10.52 16.12 -1.45
CA ILE A 203 -11.50 15.48 -2.33
C ILE A 203 -11.73 16.38 -3.52
N ILE A 204 -11.51 15.86 -4.74
CA ILE A 204 -11.80 16.53 -5.99
C ILE A 204 -12.96 15.78 -6.65
N TYR A 205 -14.00 16.48 -7.04
CA TYR A 205 -15.12 15.86 -7.74
C TYR A 205 -15.38 16.53 -9.08
N SER A 206 -15.82 15.74 -10.03
CA SER A 206 -16.30 16.17 -11.34
C SER A 206 -17.74 15.72 -11.57
N GLY A 207 -18.33 16.17 -12.67
CA GLY A 207 -19.73 15.93 -12.97
C GLY A 207 -20.61 17.09 -12.53
N HIS A 208 -21.94 16.89 -12.61
CA HIS A 208 -22.95 17.88 -12.26
C HIS A 208 -23.99 17.28 -11.31
N PRO A 209 -23.58 16.89 -10.08
CA PRO A 209 -24.52 16.34 -9.12
C PRO A 209 -25.55 17.39 -8.74
N ALA A 210 -26.83 16.98 -8.69
CA ALA A 210 -27.95 17.84 -8.28
C ALA A 210 -27.85 18.20 -6.79
N HIS A 211 -27.31 17.29 -5.98
CA HIS A 211 -27.18 17.45 -4.55
C HIS A 211 -25.73 17.27 -4.10
N VAL A 212 -25.16 18.31 -3.48
CA VAL A 212 -23.80 18.27 -2.91
C VAL A 212 -23.86 18.61 -1.43
N THR A 213 -23.44 17.69 -0.60
CA THR A 213 -23.28 17.88 0.85
C THR A 213 -21.82 17.69 1.22
N THR A 214 -21.22 18.71 1.81
CA THR A 214 -19.83 18.66 2.26
C THR A 214 -19.72 18.89 3.75
N ARG A 215 -18.92 18.09 4.43
CA ARG A 215 -18.59 18.24 5.85
C ARG A 215 -17.07 18.20 6.02
N ILE A 216 -16.49 19.32 6.42
CA ILE A 216 -15.05 19.44 6.67
C ILE A 216 -14.90 19.77 8.17
N THR A 217 -14.26 18.88 8.92
CA THR A 217 -13.94 19.07 10.35
C THR A 217 -12.46 19.12 10.62
N GLY A 218 -11.63 18.79 9.61
CA GLY A 218 -10.18 18.92 9.60
C GLY A 218 -9.70 20.11 8.76
N SER A 219 -8.42 20.06 8.34
CA SER A 219 -7.77 21.07 7.49
C SER A 219 -7.83 20.74 5.98
N GLY A 220 -8.60 19.75 5.60
CA GLY A 220 -8.71 19.31 4.21
C GLY A 220 -9.62 20.19 3.37
N THR A 221 -9.76 19.85 2.09
CA THR A 221 -10.55 20.61 1.12
C THR A 221 -11.44 19.70 0.28
N VAL A 222 -12.57 20.24 -0.19
CA VAL A 222 -13.42 19.63 -1.21
C VAL A 222 -13.57 20.64 -2.34
N THR A 223 -13.13 20.27 -3.54
CA THR A 223 -13.12 21.16 -4.72
C THR A 223 -13.79 20.50 -5.91
N ARG A 224 -14.46 21.28 -6.73
CA ARG A 224 -14.98 20.84 -8.03
C ARG A 224 -13.96 21.11 -9.12
N GLN A 225 -13.76 20.13 -10.01
CA GLN A 225 -12.97 20.26 -11.22
C GLN A 225 -13.82 20.78 -12.38
#